data_9e8ed925d162aedb4d0ca535bc128cb1
#
_entry.id   9e8ed925d162aedb4d0ca535bc128cb1
#
_cell.length_a   1.000
_cell.length_b   1.000
_cell.length_c   1.000
_cell.angle_alpha   90.00
_cell.angle_beta   90.00
_cell.angle_gamma   90.00
#
_symmetry.space_group_name_H-M   'P 1'
#
loop_
_entity.id
_entity.type
_entity.pdbx_description
1 polymer ?
#
loop_
_entity_poly.entity_id
_entity_poly.type
_entity_poly.pdbx_seq_one_letter_code
_entity_poly.pdbx_strand_id
1 'polypeptide(L)'
;MATTLFTAGKIGTLTLPNRLIRSATQDPFGHRDGTCDAQQVELYRQIAAAGTGAIITAYSYISPEARSTGIQVGFATPEQRASQKEVLDAVHQAGGRLILQLMHAGLNVYMSEKHVVGGKLLAPSGGMKGANEMETTEITPADMDKIRADFVDAAKAAKEMGFDGIQLHCAHGYLLSQFLDPNTNHRTDEYGGSAENRFRFVGECLTAIRQAVGADYPVLIKVNTNCAGDADEAYAQDILYFCRQFQALGTDAIELSGYNWIGLGKKKVPTFYLDRAAQIRKEVTIPLILVGGVRGPESIQKILDAGIDFVSASRPFICQPDFLKHLEAGEDSACIGCTKCLGNIWAKEGRRCVKHEIPPEFANKADN
;
A
#
# COMPACT_ATOMS: atom_id res chain seq x y z
N MET A 1 -17.33 15.34 21.48
CA MET A 1 -16.61 16.28 20.58
C MET A 1 -16.55 15.62 19.20
N ALA A 2 -16.75 16.39 18.13
CA ALA A 2 -16.62 15.86 16.77
C ALA A 2 -15.16 15.41 16.51
N THR A 3 -15.01 14.31 15.80
CA THR A 3 -13.66 13.83 15.37
C THR A 3 -13.11 14.80 14.34
N THR A 4 -11.90 15.29 14.56
CA THR A 4 -11.19 16.17 13.61
C THR A 4 -9.88 15.54 13.17
N LEU A 5 -9.33 16.00 12.06
CA LEU A 5 -8.04 15.54 11.54
C LEU A 5 -6.92 15.61 12.61
N PHE A 6 -6.92 16.66 13.42
CA PHE A 6 -5.86 16.97 14.38
C PHE A 6 -6.04 16.28 15.74
N THR A 7 -7.06 15.45 15.90
CA THR A 7 -7.23 14.64 17.12
C THR A 7 -6.41 13.36 17.03
N ALA A 8 -5.82 12.95 18.17
CA ALA A 8 -5.10 11.69 18.24
C ALA A 8 -6.01 10.51 17.85
N GLY A 9 -5.42 9.48 17.26
CA GLY A 9 -6.09 8.24 16.90
C GLY A 9 -5.27 7.03 17.31
N LYS A 10 -5.87 5.83 17.27
CA LYS A 10 -5.21 4.59 17.67
C LYS A 10 -5.44 3.50 16.64
N ILE A 11 -4.39 2.74 16.29
CA ILE A 11 -4.41 1.55 15.45
C ILE A 11 -3.75 0.42 16.25
N GLY A 12 -4.53 -0.54 16.73
CA GLY A 12 -4.01 -1.53 17.68
C GLY A 12 -3.36 -0.86 18.89
N THR A 13 -2.10 -1.14 19.14
CA THR A 13 -1.28 -0.53 20.21
C THR A 13 -0.66 0.81 19.79
N LEU A 14 -0.62 1.14 18.49
CA LEU A 14 0.01 2.34 17.96
C LEU A 14 -0.88 3.57 18.13
N THR A 15 -0.38 4.58 18.86
CA THR A 15 -1.04 5.89 18.98
C THR A 15 -0.44 6.86 18.00
N LEU A 16 -1.30 7.53 17.21
CA LEU A 16 -0.94 8.54 16.22
C LEU A 16 -1.37 9.93 16.72
N PRO A 17 -0.54 10.97 16.54
CA PRO A 17 -0.83 12.32 17.03
C PRO A 17 -1.99 13.00 16.29
N ASN A 18 -2.29 12.57 15.08
CA ASN A 18 -3.40 13.04 14.26
C ASN A 18 -3.90 11.91 13.34
N ARG A 19 -4.92 12.19 12.55
CA ARG A 19 -5.60 11.19 11.70
C ARG A 19 -5.17 11.23 10.23
N LEU A 20 -4.07 11.94 9.89
CA LEU A 20 -3.51 11.97 8.54
C LEU A 20 -2.42 10.93 8.39
N ILE A 21 -2.53 10.09 7.36
CA ILE A 21 -1.55 9.06 7.03
C ILE A 21 -1.03 9.31 5.60
N ARG A 22 0.29 9.25 5.41
CA ARG A 22 0.85 9.12 4.07
C ARG A 22 0.62 7.69 3.61
N SER A 23 -0.31 7.50 2.67
CA SER A 23 -0.60 6.20 2.06
C SER A 23 0.59 5.67 1.30
N ALA A 24 0.75 4.35 1.27
CA ALA A 24 1.76 3.70 0.45
C ALA A 24 1.73 4.22 -1.00
N THR A 25 2.88 4.63 -1.47
CA THR A 25 3.04 5.25 -2.79
C THR A 25 4.32 4.70 -3.41
N GLN A 26 4.27 4.27 -4.66
CA GLN A 26 5.47 3.86 -5.36
C GLN A 26 6.44 5.04 -5.43
N ASP A 27 7.62 4.84 -4.89
CA ASP A 27 8.71 5.80 -4.93
C ASP A 27 9.71 5.42 -6.04
N PRO A 28 10.25 6.39 -6.79
CA PRO A 28 11.22 6.11 -7.86
C PRO A 28 12.66 5.96 -7.34
N PHE A 29 12.83 5.83 -6.04
CA PHE A 29 14.11 5.92 -5.36
C PHE A 29 14.68 4.57 -4.93
N GLY A 30 14.21 3.47 -5.54
CA GLY A 30 14.84 2.16 -5.35
C GLY A 30 15.95 1.93 -6.37
N HIS A 31 17.08 1.42 -5.90
CA HIS A 31 18.16 0.95 -6.75
C HIS A 31 17.80 -0.37 -7.44
N ARG A 32 18.61 -0.77 -8.45
CA ARG A 32 18.39 -2.03 -9.16
C ARG A 32 18.49 -3.27 -8.28
N ASP A 33 19.23 -3.23 -7.19
CA ASP A 33 19.34 -4.28 -6.19
C ASP A 33 18.19 -4.25 -5.16
N GLY A 34 17.31 -3.26 -5.23
CA GLY A 34 16.17 -3.08 -4.34
C GLY A 34 16.49 -2.36 -3.04
N THR A 35 17.69 -1.79 -2.88
CA THR A 35 18.00 -0.91 -1.75
C THR A 35 17.39 0.49 -1.94
N CYS A 36 17.22 1.23 -0.85
CA CYS A 36 16.69 2.60 -0.85
C CYS A 36 17.78 3.61 -1.25
N ASP A 37 17.40 4.64 -2.02
CA ASP A 37 18.22 5.81 -2.26
C ASP A 37 18.09 6.83 -1.12
N ALA A 38 19.13 7.68 -0.94
CA ALA A 38 19.12 8.75 0.05
C ALA A 38 17.97 9.77 -0.14
N GLN A 39 17.46 9.93 -1.37
CA GLN A 39 16.28 10.77 -1.64
C GLN A 39 15.03 10.22 -0.97
N GLN A 40 14.88 8.90 -0.86
CA GLN A 40 13.76 8.29 -0.14
C GLN A 40 13.86 8.55 1.36
N VAL A 41 15.06 8.44 1.92
CA VAL A 41 15.33 8.76 3.34
C VAL A 41 14.93 10.20 3.63
N GLU A 42 15.38 11.14 2.81
CA GLU A 42 15.10 12.57 3.00
C GLU A 42 13.61 12.89 2.81
N LEU A 43 12.95 12.34 1.79
CA LEU A 43 11.51 12.54 1.60
C LEU A 43 10.69 12.09 2.82
N TYR A 44 11.00 10.92 3.37
CA TYR A 44 10.25 10.40 4.51
C TYR A 44 10.55 11.17 5.79
N ARG A 45 11.81 11.61 5.97
CA ARG A 45 12.20 12.51 7.06
C ARG A 45 11.41 13.83 7.01
N GLN A 46 11.27 14.45 5.82
CA GLN A 46 10.48 15.69 5.65
C GLN A 46 9.01 15.49 6.00
N ILE A 47 8.39 14.39 5.54
CA ILE A 47 6.99 14.08 5.84
C ILE A 47 6.79 13.87 7.35
N ALA A 48 7.72 13.17 8.01
CA ALA A 48 7.69 12.96 9.44
C ALA A 48 7.88 14.28 10.22
N ALA A 49 8.88 15.09 9.85
CA ALA A 49 9.16 16.37 10.47
C ALA A 49 8.01 17.40 10.33
N ALA A 50 7.17 17.23 9.31
CA ALA A 50 5.93 18.00 9.17
C ALA A 50 4.83 17.58 10.13
N GLY A 51 5.01 16.50 10.92
CA GLY A 51 4.07 16.05 11.94
C GLY A 51 2.99 15.09 11.44
N THR A 52 3.11 14.52 10.23
CA THR A 52 2.15 13.55 9.69
C THR A 52 1.98 12.37 10.66
N GLY A 53 0.73 11.95 10.92
CA GLY A 53 0.39 10.95 11.93
C GLY A 53 1.14 9.63 11.77
N ALA A 54 1.18 9.09 10.54
CA ALA A 54 2.02 7.96 10.17
C ALA A 54 2.39 7.99 8.69
N ILE A 55 3.45 7.29 8.33
CA ILE A 55 3.89 7.04 6.96
C ILE A 55 3.78 5.54 6.70
N ILE A 56 3.09 5.15 5.63
CA ILE A 56 3.17 3.79 5.10
C ILE A 56 4.19 3.85 3.96
N THR A 57 5.18 2.94 3.98
CA THR A 57 6.27 2.93 2.99
C THR A 57 5.75 2.71 1.56
N ALA A 58 6.59 2.96 0.56
CA ALA A 58 6.41 2.33 -0.75
C ALA A 58 6.29 0.80 -0.57
N TYR A 59 5.50 0.16 -1.45
CA TYR A 59 5.31 -1.29 -1.37
C TYR A 59 6.64 -2.03 -1.60
N SER A 60 7.06 -2.81 -0.60
CA SER A 60 8.32 -3.55 -0.61
C SER A 60 8.08 -5.01 -0.96
N TYR A 61 8.84 -5.55 -1.92
CA TYR A 61 8.73 -6.97 -2.27
C TYR A 61 9.40 -7.86 -1.22
N ILE A 62 8.77 -9.00 -0.93
CA ILE A 62 9.16 -9.93 0.14
C ILE A 62 10.15 -11.01 -0.31
N SER A 63 10.29 -11.22 -1.61
CA SER A 63 11.26 -12.14 -2.23
C SER A 63 11.64 -11.65 -3.63
N PRO A 64 12.76 -12.08 -4.20
CA PRO A 64 13.16 -11.65 -5.56
C PRO A 64 12.09 -11.90 -6.62
N GLU A 65 11.33 -13.00 -6.52
CA GLU A 65 10.23 -13.37 -7.42
C GLU A 65 9.00 -12.47 -7.25
N ALA A 66 8.88 -11.84 -6.08
CA ALA A 66 7.77 -10.94 -5.75
C ALA A 66 7.91 -9.54 -6.35
N ARG A 67 9.02 -9.22 -7.04
CA ARG A 67 9.32 -7.89 -7.54
C ARG A 67 8.48 -7.51 -8.75
N SER A 68 7.93 -6.29 -8.76
CA SER A 68 7.10 -5.73 -9.83
C SER A 68 7.89 -4.88 -10.84
N THR A 69 8.78 -4.02 -10.35
CA THR A 69 9.50 -3.04 -11.20
C THR A 69 10.99 -2.98 -10.87
N GLY A 70 11.82 -2.56 -11.83
CA GLY A 70 13.27 -2.46 -11.68
C GLY A 70 13.76 -1.41 -10.68
N ILE A 71 12.90 -0.51 -10.24
CA ILE A 71 13.19 0.56 -9.26
C ILE A 71 12.40 0.37 -7.96
N GLN A 72 11.80 -0.78 -7.76
CA GLN A 72 11.04 -1.08 -6.54
C GLN A 72 11.98 -1.44 -5.40
N VAL A 73 11.72 -0.89 -4.24
CA VAL A 73 12.41 -1.22 -2.99
C VAL A 73 12.04 -2.62 -2.53
N GLY A 74 13.01 -3.37 -2.01
CA GLY A 74 12.83 -4.70 -1.46
C GLY A 74 12.92 -4.76 0.05
N PHE A 75 12.49 -5.91 0.58
CA PHE A 75 12.69 -6.29 1.98
C PHE A 75 13.10 -7.76 2.12
N ALA A 76 13.59 -8.34 1.02
CA ALA A 76 13.93 -9.76 0.89
C ALA A 76 15.33 -10.10 1.40
N THR A 77 16.29 -9.18 1.27
CA THR A 77 17.71 -9.45 1.61
C THR A 77 18.18 -8.61 2.80
N PRO A 78 19.28 -9.03 3.49
CA PRO A 78 19.86 -8.24 4.56
C PRO A 78 20.22 -6.80 4.15
N GLU A 79 20.75 -6.60 2.93
CA GLU A 79 21.14 -5.29 2.41
C GLU A 79 19.93 -4.39 2.19
N GLN A 80 18.84 -4.94 1.64
CA GLN A 80 17.58 -4.23 1.46
C GLN A 80 16.99 -3.83 2.81
N ARG A 81 16.99 -4.76 3.78
CA ARG A 81 16.52 -4.48 5.14
C ARG A 81 17.38 -3.40 5.81
N ALA A 82 18.70 -3.45 5.66
CA ALA A 82 19.60 -2.43 6.20
C ALA A 82 19.29 -1.04 5.62
N SER A 83 19.09 -0.93 4.30
CA SER A 83 18.72 0.35 3.67
C SER A 83 17.34 0.88 4.11
N GLN A 84 16.37 0.00 4.34
CA GLN A 84 15.07 0.36 4.92
C GLN A 84 15.19 0.81 6.39
N LYS A 85 16.20 0.28 7.12
CA LYS A 85 16.49 0.72 8.48
C LYS A 85 16.93 2.18 8.53
N GLU A 86 17.70 2.65 7.55
CA GLU A 86 18.09 4.06 7.45
C GLU A 86 16.85 4.97 7.30
N VAL A 87 15.87 4.55 6.49
CA VAL A 87 14.59 5.27 6.34
C VAL A 87 13.83 5.29 7.67
N LEU A 88 13.75 4.13 8.35
CA LEU A 88 13.08 4.01 9.66
C LEU A 88 13.72 4.95 10.69
N ASP A 89 15.05 4.92 10.80
CA ASP A 89 15.77 5.74 11.77
C ASP A 89 15.57 7.24 11.51
N ALA A 90 15.62 7.67 10.24
CA ALA A 90 15.37 9.06 9.87
C ALA A 90 13.94 9.52 10.22
N VAL A 91 12.95 8.66 10.02
CA VAL A 91 11.56 8.94 10.39
C VAL A 91 11.39 9.03 11.90
N HIS A 92 11.95 8.08 12.65
CA HIS A 92 11.89 8.07 14.12
C HIS A 92 12.62 9.27 14.73
N GLN A 93 13.81 9.63 14.22
CA GLN A 93 14.54 10.83 14.66
C GLN A 93 13.75 12.12 14.41
N ALA A 94 12.92 12.14 13.37
CA ALA A 94 12.01 13.25 13.10
C ALA A 94 10.70 13.19 13.90
N GLY A 95 10.54 12.22 14.81
CA GLY A 95 9.34 12.04 15.66
C GLY A 95 8.17 11.33 14.97
N GLY A 96 8.35 10.81 13.75
CA GLY A 96 7.32 10.14 12.96
C GLY A 96 7.07 8.69 13.35
N ARG A 97 6.13 8.06 12.64
CA ARG A 97 5.80 6.63 12.72
C ARG A 97 5.86 6.02 11.33
N LEU A 98 6.49 4.85 11.20
CA LEU A 98 6.71 4.18 9.91
C LEU A 98 6.13 2.76 9.90
N ILE A 99 5.19 2.52 8.99
CA ILE A 99 4.55 1.22 8.77
C ILE A 99 5.07 0.66 7.45
N LEU A 100 5.62 -0.55 7.44
CA LEU A 100 6.18 -1.19 6.25
C LEU A 100 5.08 -1.87 5.43
N GLN A 101 4.91 -1.51 4.16
CA GLN A 101 3.99 -2.22 3.28
C GLN A 101 4.70 -3.38 2.57
N LEU A 102 4.18 -4.60 2.75
CA LEU A 102 4.70 -5.85 2.17
C LEU A 102 3.84 -6.29 0.98
N MET A 103 4.49 -6.74 -0.11
CA MET A 103 3.77 -7.18 -1.30
C MET A 103 4.50 -8.29 -2.08
N HIS A 104 3.71 -9.00 -2.91
CA HIS A 104 4.14 -9.87 -3.98
C HIS A 104 3.42 -9.46 -5.28
N ALA A 105 4.17 -9.28 -6.38
CA ALA A 105 3.63 -8.71 -7.62
C ALA A 105 2.53 -9.57 -8.26
N GLY A 106 2.64 -10.88 -8.17
CA GLY A 106 1.75 -11.75 -8.93
C GLY A 106 1.92 -11.51 -10.44
N LEU A 107 0.81 -11.31 -11.14
CA LEU A 107 0.82 -10.99 -12.58
C LEU A 107 1.22 -9.53 -12.89
N ASN A 108 1.29 -8.65 -11.90
CA ASN A 108 1.61 -7.23 -12.10
C ASN A 108 3.12 -6.95 -12.10
N VAL A 109 3.85 -7.63 -12.97
CA VAL A 109 5.27 -7.42 -13.22
C VAL A 109 5.45 -6.60 -14.49
N TYR A 110 6.13 -5.45 -14.37
CA TYR A 110 6.41 -4.51 -15.47
C TYR A 110 7.84 -4.63 -16.00
N MET A 111 8.64 -5.54 -15.44
CA MET A 111 9.99 -5.85 -15.94
C MET A 111 9.91 -6.78 -17.16
N SER A 112 10.86 -6.64 -18.10
CA SER A 112 10.97 -7.59 -19.20
C SER A 112 11.29 -9.01 -18.71
N GLU A 113 10.89 -10.02 -19.48
CA GLU A 113 11.03 -11.45 -19.15
C GLU A 113 12.41 -11.83 -18.61
N LYS A 114 13.48 -11.33 -19.24
CA LYS A 114 14.88 -11.61 -18.82
C LYS A 114 15.23 -11.15 -17.40
N HIS A 115 14.41 -10.29 -16.81
CA HIS A 115 14.60 -9.77 -15.46
C HIS A 115 13.62 -10.39 -14.44
N VAL A 116 12.73 -11.29 -14.90
CA VAL A 116 11.83 -12.02 -14.02
C VAL A 116 12.59 -13.19 -13.40
N VAL A 117 12.75 -13.15 -12.09
CA VAL A 117 13.46 -14.19 -11.35
C VAL A 117 12.73 -15.53 -11.48
N GLY A 118 13.47 -16.58 -11.78
CA GLY A 118 12.91 -17.92 -12.00
C GLY A 118 12.14 -18.08 -13.33
N GLY A 119 12.04 -17.03 -14.17
CA GLY A 119 11.38 -17.08 -15.48
C GLY A 119 9.88 -17.40 -15.46
N LYS A 120 9.23 -17.32 -14.29
CA LYS A 120 7.81 -17.61 -14.09
C LYS A 120 7.08 -16.40 -13.52
N LEU A 121 5.88 -16.18 -14.03
CA LEU A 121 4.96 -15.16 -13.54
C LEU A 121 3.86 -15.85 -12.71
N LEU A 122 4.04 -15.93 -11.40
CA LEU A 122 3.12 -16.64 -10.51
C LEU A 122 1.83 -15.86 -10.27
N ALA A 123 0.68 -16.50 -10.46
CA ALA A 123 -0.63 -15.91 -10.20
C ALA A 123 -1.62 -16.97 -9.70
N PRO A 124 -2.79 -16.61 -9.13
CA PRO A 124 -3.80 -17.59 -8.74
C PRO A 124 -4.20 -18.51 -9.88
N SER A 125 -4.24 -18.00 -11.11
CA SER A 125 -4.62 -18.77 -12.32
C SER A 125 -3.55 -18.66 -13.41
N GLY A 126 -3.32 -19.77 -14.10
CA GLY A 126 -2.42 -19.85 -15.26
C GLY A 126 -3.04 -19.32 -16.56
N GLY A 127 -2.20 -19.12 -17.58
CA GLY A 127 -2.64 -18.77 -18.94
C GLY A 127 -3.15 -17.33 -19.10
N MET A 128 -3.07 -16.49 -18.09
CA MET A 128 -3.40 -15.05 -18.17
C MET A 128 -2.19 -14.26 -18.67
N LYS A 129 -2.43 -13.09 -19.25
CA LYS A 129 -1.36 -12.16 -19.63
C LYS A 129 -1.05 -11.22 -18.46
N GLY A 130 0.20 -11.21 -18.04
CA GLY A 130 0.71 -10.22 -17.10
C GLY A 130 0.94 -8.85 -17.74
N ALA A 131 1.31 -7.88 -16.92
CA ALA A 131 1.58 -6.52 -17.39
C ALA A 131 2.79 -6.41 -18.35
N ASN A 132 3.65 -7.43 -18.36
CA ASN A 132 4.81 -7.57 -19.27
C ASN A 132 4.57 -8.54 -20.43
N GLU A 133 3.31 -8.89 -20.72
CA GLU A 133 2.85 -9.83 -21.76
C GLU A 133 3.27 -11.30 -21.56
N MET A 134 4.00 -11.65 -20.50
CA MET A 134 4.26 -13.04 -20.15
C MET A 134 2.97 -13.75 -19.74
N GLU A 135 2.89 -15.05 -20.03
CA GLU A 135 1.80 -15.88 -19.48
C GLU A 135 2.04 -16.23 -18.02
N THR A 136 0.96 -16.20 -17.24
CA THR A 136 1.01 -16.58 -15.85
C THR A 136 1.13 -18.10 -15.69
N THR A 137 1.85 -18.51 -14.66
CA THR A 137 1.87 -19.88 -14.15
C THR A 137 0.97 -19.95 -12.92
N GLU A 138 0.04 -20.91 -12.87
CA GLU A 138 -0.79 -21.12 -11.69
C GLU A 138 0.06 -21.50 -10.49
N ILE A 139 -0.19 -20.84 -9.36
CA ILE A 139 0.48 -21.09 -8.09
C ILE A 139 0.11 -22.49 -7.58
N THR A 140 1.13 -23.29 -7.27
CA THR A 140 0.97 -24.60 -6.63
C THR A 140 0.86 -24.46 -5.11
N PRO A 141 0.42 -25.53 -4.38
CA PRO A 141 0.45 -25.52 -2.91
C PRO A 141 1.85 -25.25 -2.34
N ALA A 142 2.91 -25.77 -2.97
CA ALA A 142 4.30 -25.51 -2.55
C ALA A 142 4.71 -24.02 -2.74
N ASP A 143 4.26 -23.39 -3.83
CA ASP A 143 4.45 -21.95 -4.03
C ASP A 143 3.70 -21.14 -2.97
N MET A 144 2.47 -21.54 -2.61
CA MET A 144 1.69 -20.90 -1.54
C MET A 144 2.40 -20.97 -0.19
N ASP A 145 2.95 -22.14 0.15
CA ASP A 145 3.71 -22.34 1.39
C ASP A 145 4.94 -21.45 1.44
N LYS A 146 5.69 -21.38 0.33
CA LYS A 146 6.86 -20.49 0.21
C LYS A 146 6.46 -19.03 0.34
N ILE A 147 5.46 -18.57 -0.39
CA ILE A 147 5.02 -17.16 -0.37
C ILE A 147 4.52 -16.78 1.02
N ARG A 148 3.77 -17.66 1.69
CA ARG A 148 3.34 -17.45 3.07
C ARG A 148 4.53 -17.33 4.03
N ALA A 149 5.54 -18.19 3.88
CA ALA A 149 6.76 -18.13 4.67
C ALA A 149 7.54 -16.83 4.42
N ASP A 150 7.64 -16.35 3.18
CA ASP A 150 8.29 -15.08 2.81
C ASP A 150 7.58 -13.88 3.48
N PHE A 151 6.24 -13.84 3.50
CA PHE A 151 5.49 -12.82 4.22
C PHE A 151 5.75 -12.86 5.73
N VAL A 152 5.79 -14.06 6.33
CA VAL A 152 6.05 -14.23 7.75
C VAL A 152 7.47 -13.78 8.11
N ASP A 153 8.46 -14.15 7.33
CA ASP A 153 9.85 -13.73 7.52
C ASP A 153 10.00 -12.21 7.46
N ALA A 154 9.41 -11.59 6.43
CA ALA A 154 9.41 -10.13 6.30
C ALA A 154 8.70 -9.44 7.48
N ALA A 155 7.57 -9.95 7.93
CA ALA A 155 6.83 -9.40 9.08
C ALA A 155 7.63 -9.49 10.39
N LYS A 156 8.28 -10.62 10.66
CA LYS A 156 9.17 -10.80 11.82
C LYS A 156 10.34 -9.83 11.77
N ALA A 157 11.04 -9.75 10.63
CA ALA A 157 12.15 -8.84 10.45
C ALA A 157 11.74 -7.38 10.64
N ALA A 158 10.58 -6.96 10.13
CA ALA A 158 10.05 -5.61 10.33
C ALA A 158 9.83 -5.30 11.83
N LYS A 159 9.24 -6.23 12.58
CA LYS A 159 9.05 -6.10 14.03
C LYS A 159 10.38 -6.01 14.78
N GLU A 160 11.32 -6.90 14.47
CA GLU A 160 12.65 -6.93 15.11
C GLU A 160 13.46 -5.66 14.82
N MET A 161 13.32 -5.08 13.64
CA MET A 161 13.96 -3.82 13.25
C MET A 161 13.33 -2.59 13.89
N GLY A 162 12.11 -2.70 14.44
CA GLY A 162 11.41 -1.63 15.12
C GLY A 162 10.45 -0.81 14.26
N PHE A 163 10.00 -1.33 13.10
CA PHE A 163 8.88 -0.69 12.39
C PHE A 163 7.65 -0.64 13.29
N ASP A 164 6.89 0.48 13.24
CA ASP A 164 5.71 0.71 14.07
C ASP A 164 4.51 -0.19 13.69
N GLY A 165 4.61 -0.92 12.61
CA GLY A 165 3.65 -1.91 12.13
C GLY A 165 3.96 -2.35 10.71
N ILE A 166 3.15 -3.26 10.19
CA ILE A 166 3.18 -3.68 8.78
C ILE A 166 1.81 -3.51 8.13
N GLN A 167 1.82 -3.40 6.80
CA GLN A 167 0.59 -3.42 6.00
C GLN A 167 0.73 -4.45 4.88
N LEU A 168 -0.22 -5.39 4.77
CA LEU A 168 -0.30 -6.30 3.64
C LEU A 168 -0.98 -5.62 2.46
N HIS A 169 -0.35 -5.69 1.30
CA HIS A 169 -0.92 -5.12 0.08
C HIS A 169 -1.88 -6.10 -0.60
N CYS A 170 -3.16 -6.02 -0.24
CA CYS A 170 -4.25 -6.81 -0.80
C CYS A 170 -5.08 -6.00 -1.82
N ALA A 171 -4.45 -5.04 -2.51
CA ALA A 171 -5.12 -4.13 -3.45
C ALA A 171 -4.37 -4.00 -4.78
N HIS A 172 -4.97 -3.26 -5.73
CA HIS A 172 -4.36 -2.80 -6.99
C HIS A 172 -3.87 -3.91 -7.92
N GLY A 173 -4.46 -5.11 -7.82
CA GLY A 173 -4.12 -6.23 -8.68
C GLY A 173 -2.77 -6.89 -8.38
N TYR A 174 -2.19 -6.71 -7.18
CA TYR A 174 -1.06 -7.49 -6.70
C TYR A 174 -1.51 -8.85 -6.16
N LEU A 175 -0.61 -9.78 -5.90
CA LEU A 175 -0.94 -11.19 -5.68
C LEU A 175 -2.09 -11.44 -4.70
N LEU A 176 -2.05 -10.87 -3.50
CA LEU A 176 -3.12 -11.08 -2.52
C LEU A 176 -4.46 -10.50 -3.00
N SER A 177 -4.43 -9.37 -3.73
CA SER A 177 -5.61 -8.83 -4.42
C SER A 177 -6.12 -9.74 -5.54
N GLN A 178 -5.21 -10.39 -6.27
CA GLN A 178 -5.55 -11.32 -7.35
C GLN A 178 -6.31 -12.55 -6.83
N PHE A 179 -5.96 -13.04 -5.64
CA PHE A 179 -6.73 -14.13 -5.01
C PHE A 179 -8.15 -13.70 -4.67
N LEU A 180 -8.35 -12.47 -4.20
CA LEU A 180 -9.67 -11.93 -3.82
C LEU A 180 -10.57 -11.63 -5.04
N ASP A 181 -9.97 -11.24 -6.18
CA ASP A 181 -10.68 -10.73 -7.35
C ASP A 181 -11.14 -11.87 -8.27
N PRO A 182 -12.46 -12.03 -8.53
CA PRO A 182 -12.98 -13.08 -9.41
C PRO A 182 -12.51 -12.95 -10.88
N ASN A 183 -12.03 -11.77 -11.29
CA ASN A 183 -11.50 -11.56 -12.65
C ASN A 183 -10.07 -12.07 -12.83
N THR A 184 -9.38 -12.42 -11.75
CA THR A 184 -8.01 -12.94 -11.79
C THR A 184 -7.86 -14.31 -11.12
N ASN A 185 -8.82 -14.69 -10.27
CA ASN A 185 -8.85 -15.98 -9.62
C ASN A 185 -9.94 -16.88 -10.24
N HIS A 186 -9.55 -17.68 -11.23
CA HIS A 186 -10.41 -18.65 -11.94
C HIS A 186 -10.20 -20.07 -11.43
N ARG A 187 -9.59 -20.26 -10.25
CA ARG A 187 -9.34 -21.58 -9.66
C ARG A 187 -10.66 -22.30 -9.39
N THR A 188 -10.62 -23.62 -9.52
CA THR A 188 -11.76 -24.52 -9.25
C THR A 188 -11.56 -25.37 -8.00
N ASP A 189 -10.44 -25.18 -7.31
CA ASP A 189 -10.14 -25.81 -6.03
C ASP A 189 -10.62 -24.97 -4.83
N GLU A 190 -10.16 -25.31 -3.64
CA GLU A 190 -10.52 -24.64 -2.37
C GLU A 190 -10.02 -23.18 -2.24
N TYR A 191 -9.25 -22.67 -3.20
CA TYR A 191 -8.74 -21.30 -3.25
C TYR A 191 -9.46 -20.42 -4.30
N GLY A 192 -10.50 -20.93 -4.99
CA GLY A 192 -11.24 -20.22 -6.02
C GLY A 192 -12.74 -20.40 -5.96
N GLY A 193 -13.46 -19.70 -6.84
CA GLY A 193 -14.93 -19.72 -6.89
C GLY A 193 -15.59 -18.80 -5.87
N SER A 194 -16.03 -19.29 -4.72
CA SER A 194 -16.75 -18.48 -3.72
C SER A 194 -15.86 -17.43 -3.04
N ALA A 195 -16.46 -16.41 -2.40
CA ALA A 195 -15.72 -15.41 -1.65
C ALA A 195 -14.87 -16.05 -0.53
N GLU A 196 -15.41 -17.06 0.16
CA GLU A 196 -14.71 -17.79 1.20
C GLU A 196 -13.44 -18.46 0.68
N ASN A 197 -13.54 -19.13 -0.47
CA ASN A 197 -12.41 -19.80 -1.10
C ASN A 197 -11.38 -18.79 -1.60
N ARG A 198 -11.80 -17.70 -2.25
CA ARG A 198 -10.89 -16.65 -2.71
C ARG A 198 -10.17 -15.97 -1.55
N PHE A 199 -10.81 -15.85 -0.39
CA PHE A 199 -10.20 -15.30 0.82
C PHE A 199 -9.18 -16.25 1.48
N ARG A 200 -9.29 -17.55 1.30
CA ARG A 200 -8.57 -18.59 2.04
C ARG A 200 -7.07 -18.34 2.11
N PHE A 201 -6.39 -18.18 1.00
CA PHE A 201 -4.93 -17.97 0.98
C PHE A 201 -4.53 -16.65 1.69
N VAL A 202 -5.28 -15.57 1.49
CA VAL A 202 -5.03 -14.30 2.16
C VAL A 202 -5.23 -14.43 3.68
N GLY A 203 -6.26 -15.15 4.10
CA GLY A 203 -6.53 -15.46 5.51
C GLY A 203 -5.44 -16.32 6.14
N GLU A 204 -4.91 -17.32 5.44
CA GLU A 204 -3.78 -18.14 5.88
C GLU A 204 -2.50 -17.31 6.06
N CYS A 205 -2.18 -16.40 5.12
CA CYS A 205 -1.06 -15.49 5.24
C CYS A 205 -1.21 -14.58 6.48
N LEU A 206 -2.38 -13.97 6.65
CA LEU A 206 -2.65 -13.09 7.79
C LEU A 206 -2.55 -13.84 9.12
N THR A 207 -3.14 -15.03 9.20
CA THR A 207 -3.08 -15.88 10.41
C THR A 207 -1.65 -16.25 10.77
N ALA A 208 -0.85 -16.68 9.79
CA ALA A 208 0.55 -17.05 10.01
C ALA A 208 1.40 -15.83 10.45
N ILE A 209 1.18 -14.67 9.84
CA ILE A 209 1.81 -13.42 10.26
C ILE A 209 1.43 -13.07 11.70
N ARG A 210 0.13 -13.08 12.02
CA ARG A 210 -0.35 -12.74 13.36
C ARG A 210 0.23 -13.67 14.44
N GLN A 211 0.32 -14.97 14.16
CA GLN A 211 0.99 -15.93 15.04
C GLN A 211 2.47 -15.60 15.25
N ALA A 212 3.16 -15.16 14.20
CA ALA A 212 4.58 -14.87 14.25
C ALA A 212 4.93 -13.54 14.96
N VAL A 213 4.10 -12.49 14.75
CA VAL A 213 4.37 -11.17 15.32
C VAL A 213 3.63 -10.92 16.64
N GLY A 214 2.68 -11.77 17.02
CA GLY A 214 1.89 -11.63 18.24
C GLY A 214 0.76 -10.61 18.12
N ALA A 215 -0.07 -10.49 19.16
CA ALA A 215 -1.29 -9.68 19.17
C ALA A 215 -1.03 -8.16 19.24
N ASP A 216 0.10 -7.76 19.83
CA ASP A 216 0.39 -6.35 20.15
C ASP A 216 1.07 -5.59 19.01
N TYR A 217 1.57 -6.29 17.97
CA TYR A 217 2.23 -5.65 16.83
C TYR A 217 1.20 -5.23 15.80
N PRO A 218 1.14 -3.94 15.40
CA PRO A 218 0.14 -3.46 14.44
C PRO A 218 0.26 -4.13 13.06
N VAL A 219 -0.81 -4.81 12.62
CA VAL A 219 -0.93 -5.43 11.30
C VAL A 219 -2.12 -4.82 10.57
N LEU A 220 -1.86 -4.11 9.50
CA LEU A 220 -2.85 -3.45 8.68
C LEU A 220 -3.06 -4.22 7.37
N ILE A 221 -4.21 -4.02 6.75
CA ILE A 221 -4.53 -4.49 5.40
C ILE A 221 -4.85 -3.29 4.52
N LYS A 222 -4.36 -3.29 3.27
CA LYS A 222 -4.88 -2.41 2.23
C LYS A 222 -5.64 -3.23 1.22
N VAL A 223 -6.92 -2.88 0.97
CA VAL A 223 -7.81 -3.64 0.09
C VAL A 223 -8.57 -2.72 -0.87
N ASN A 224 -8.95 -3.26 -2.04
CA ASN A 224 -9.82 -2.55 -2.97
C ASN A 224 -11.27 -2.60 -2.50
N THR A 225 -11.97 -1.49 -2.64
CA THR A 225 -13.43 -1.37 -2.42
C THR A 225 -14.26 -1.79 -3.63
N ASN A 226 -13.62 -1.94 -4.78
CA ASN A 226 -14.18 -2.35 -6.07
C ASN A 226 -13.24 -3.33 -6.77
N CYS A 227 -13.74 -4.09 -7.75
CA CYS A 227 -12.91 -4.93 -8.60
C CYS A 227 -12.62 -4.28 -9.95
N ALA A 228 -11.73 -4.88 -10.73
CA ALA A 228 -11.54 -4.52 -12.13
C ALA A 228 -12.65 -5.16 -12.98
N GLY A 229 -13.28 -4.38 -13.89
CA GLY A 229 -14.28 -4.89 -14.84
C GLY A 229 -15.71 -4.95 -14.30
N ASP A 230 -16.54 -5.81 -14.90
CA ASP A 230 -18.00 -5.79 -14.78
C ASP A 230 -18.56 -6.52 -13.54
N ALA A 231 -17.70 -7.14 -12.73
CA ALA A 231 -18.12 -7.90 -11.53
C ALA A 231 -18.30 -7.04 -10.27
N ASP A 232 -18.38 -5.71 -10.38
CA ASP A 232 -18.33 -4.78 -9.24
C ASP A 232 -19.50 -4.94 -8.26
N GLU A 233 -20.70 -5.27 -8.73
CA GLU A 233 -21.85 -5.51 -7.85
C GLU A 233 -21.69 -6.77 -7.01
N ALA A 234 -21.22 -7.87 -7.61
CA ALA A 234 -20.94 -9.10 -6.89
C ALA A 234 -19.80 -8.89 -5.88
N TYR A 235 -18.72 -8.21 -6.30
CA TYR A 235 -17.61 -7.87 -5.43
C TYR A 235 -18.02 -6.95 -4.27
N ALA A 236 -19.10 -6.19 -4.43
CA ALA A 236 -19.63 -5.35 -3.37
C ALA A 236 -20.03 -6.14 -2.11
N GLN A 237 -20.54 -7.36 -2.27
CA GLN A 237 -20.85 -8.26 -1.15
C GLN A 237 -19.58 -8.96 -0.64
N ASP A 238 -18.72 -9.37 -1.55
CA ASP A 238 -17.46 -10.04 -1.23
C ASP A 238 -16.57 -9.15 -0.34
N ILE A 239 -16.42 -7.85 -0.66
CA ILE A 239 -15.59 -6.96 0.13
C ILE A 239 -16.12 -6.77 1.56
N LEU A 240 -17.42 -6.78 1.77
CA LEU A 240 -18.01 -6.75 3.12
C LEU A 240 -17.64 -8.02 3.89
N TYR A 241 -17.74 -9.19 3.23
CA TYR A 241 -17.29 -10.45 3.81
C TYR A 241 -15.79 -10.40 4.14
N PHE A 242 -14.94 -10.00 3.21
CA PHE A 242 -13.48 -9.93 3.43
C PHE A 242 -13.13 -9.02 4.61
N CYS A 243 -13.75 -7.85 4.73
CA CYS A 243 -13.48 -6.93 5.83
C CYS A 243 -13.87 -7.53 7.19
N ARG A 244 -14.98 -8.26 7.29
CA ARG A 244 -15.35 -9.02 8.50
C ARG A 244 -14.29 -10.09 8.84
N GLN A 245 -13.81 -10.82 7.83
CA GLN A 245 -12.79 -11.86 8.02
C GLN A 245 -11.44 -11.24 8.45
N PHE A 246 -11.01 -10.12 7.85
CA PHE A 246 -9.81 -9.41 8.28
C PHE A 246 -9.90 -9.02 9.76
N GLN A 247 -11.02 -8.46 10.19
CA GLN A 247 -11.23 -8.13 11.61
C GLN A 247 -11.19 -9.39 12.50
N ALA A 248 -11.87 -10.46 12.10
CA ALA A 248 -11.93 -11.71 12.87
C ALA A 248 -10.55 -12.36 13.05
N LEU A 249 -9.66 -12.19 12.06
CA LEU A 249 -8.28 -12.70 12.09
C LEU A 249 -7.29 -11.74 12.76
N GLY A 250 -7.79 -10.67 13.41
CA GLY A 250 -6.98 -9.78 14.24
C GLY A 250 -6.21 -8.69 13.48
N THR A 251 -6.75 -8.22 12.33
CA THR A 251 -6.26 -6.98 11.70
C THR A 251 -6.55 -5.77 12.58
N ASP A 252 -5.58 -4.86 12.71
CA ASP A 252 -5.70 -3.65 13.55
C ASP A 252 -6.32 -2.45 12.82
N ALA A 253 -6.20 -2.38 11.49
CA ALA A 253 -6.87 -1.38 10.65
C ALA A 253 -6.94 -1.83 9.19
N ILE A 254 -7.96 -1.35 8.47
CA ILE A 254 -8.11 -1.59 7.03
C ILE A 254 -8.01 -0.26 6.28
N GLU A 255 -7.06 -0.15 5.36
CA GLU A 255 -6.97 0.95 4.41
C GLU A 255 -7.77 0.61 3.14
N LEU A 256 -8.81 1.39 2.88
CA LEU A 256 -9.73 1.24 1.76
C LEU A 256 -9.24 2.05 0.57
N SER A 257 -9.04 1.37 -0.56
CA SER A 257 -8.58 1.92 -1.84
C SER A 257 -9.42 1.34 -2.98
N GLY A 258 -8.96 1.41 -4.22
CA GLY A 258 -9.67 0.76 -5.34
C GLY A 258 -9.02 1.00 -6.69
N TYR A 259 -9.63 0.38 -7.70
CA TYR A 259 -9.28 0.58 -9.10
C TYR A 259 -9.79 1.94 -9.63
N ASN A 260 -9.41 2.27 -10.87
CA ASN A 260 -9.82 3.47 -11.61
C ASN A 260 -9.42 4.82 -10.96
N TRP A 261 -8.50 4.81 -9.98
CA TRP A 261 -8.05 6.04 -9.30
C TRP A 261 -7.41 7.07 -10.25
N ILE A 262 -6.88 6.64 -11.41
CA ILE A 262 -6.33 7.55 -12.45
C ILE A 262 -7.47 8.33 -13.09
N GLY A 263 -8.52 7.64 -13.55
CA GLY A 263 -9.69 8.25 -14.18
C GLY A 263 -10.44 9.18 -13.24
N LEU A 264 -10.69 8.71 -12.01
CA LEU A 264 -11.33 9.50 -10.95
C LEU A 264 -10.51 10.75 -10.58
N GLY A 265 -9.18 10.60 -10.49
CA GLY A 265 -8.28 11.71 -10.21
C GLY A 265 -8.27 12.77 -11.30
N LYS A 266 -8.24 12.37 -12.58
CA LYS A 266 -8.32 13.29 -13.74
C LYS A 266 -9.66 14.05 -13.76
N LYS A 267 -10.75 13.40 -13.41
CA LYS A 267 -12.09 14.00 -13.28
C LYS A 267 -12.25 14.83 -12.00
N LYS A 268 -11.24 14.88 -11.12
CA LYS A 268 -11.25 15.58 -9.83
C LYS A 268 -12.42 15.16 -8.93
N VAL A 269 -12.84 13.91 -9.00
CA VAL A 269 -13.87 13.37 -8.11
C VAL A 269 -13.35 13.46 -6.67
N PRO A 270 -14.10 14.00 -5.71
CA PRO A 270 -13.71 13.98 -4.31
C PRO A 270 -13.99 12.61 -3.68
N THR A 271 -13.18 12.20 -2.72
CA THR A 271 -13.46 11.04 -1.84
C THR A 271 -13.91 9.78 -2.59
N PHE A 272 -13.08 9.29 -3.53
CA PHE A 272 -13.40 8.28 -4.56
C PHE A 272 -14.25 7.09 -4.10
N TYR A 273 -13.98 6.57 -2.92
CA TYR A 273 -14.53 5.30 -2.45
C TYR A 273 -15.37 5.44 -1.18
N LEU A 274 -15.81 6.67 -0.85
CA LEU A 274 -16.46 6.97 0.43
C LEU A 274 -17.75 6.20 0.63
N ASP A 275 -18.58 6.07 -0.40
CA ASP A 275 -19.88 5.39 -0.30
C ASP A 275 -19.69 3.91 0.08
N ARG A 276 -18.71 3.24 -0.52
CA ARG A 276 -18.37 1.86 -0.17
C ARG A 276 -17.72 1.78 1.20
N ALA A 277 -16.87 2.73 1.56
CA ALA A 277 -16.26 2.80 2.88
C ALA A 277 -17.31 2.95 3.99
N ALA A 278 -18.34 3.76 3.76
CA ALA A 278 -19.46 3.91 4.69
C ALA A 278 -20.32 2.63 4.83
N GLN A 279 -20.41 1.82 3.79
CA GLN A 279 -21.04 0.49 3.88
C GLN A 279 -20.17 -0.46 4.74
N ILE A 280 -18.87 -0.52 4.46
CA ILE A 280 -17.90 -1.34 5.21
C ILE A 280 -17.88 -0.93 6.69
N ARG A 281 -18.00 0.37 7.02
CA ARG A 281 -18.04 0.85 8.40
C ARG A 281 -19.15 0.22 9.21
N LYS A 282 -20.26 -0.16 8.60
CA LYS A 282 -21.39 -0.83 9.28
C LYS A 282 -21.09 -2.29 9.64
N GLU A 283 -20.13 -2.90 8.98
CA GLU A 283 -19.78 -4.32 9.10
C GLU A 283 -18.61 -4.60 10.06
N VAL A 284 -17.75 -3.60 10.32
CA VAL A 284 -16.54 -3.76 11.13
C VAL A 284 -16.42 -2.65 12.17
N THR A 285 -15.74 -2.94 13.27
CA THR A 285 -15.52 -1.98 14.37
C THR A 285 -14.07 -1.50 14.47
N ILE A 286 -13.12 -2.21 13.85
CA ILE A 286 -11.71 -1.80 13.80
C ILE A 286 -11.56 -0.50 12.99
N PRO A 287 -10.49 0.28 13.21
CA PRO A 287 -10.21 1.50 12.49
C PRO A 287 -10.20 1.31 10.97
N LEU A 288 -10.88 2.21 10.28
CA LEU A 288 -10.85 2.32 8.82
C LEU A 288 -10.03 3.55 8.40
N ILE A 289 -9.25 3.39 7.35
CA ILE A 289 -8.45 4.43 6.70
C ILE A 289 -8.98 4.56 5.28
N LEU A 290 -9.24 5.77 4.79
CA LEU A 290 -9.68 5.98 3.41
C LEU A 290 -8.65 6.75 2.61
N VAL A 291 -8.23 6.20 1.45
CA VAL A 291 -7.41 6.87 0.44
C VAL A 291 -8.21 7.13 -0.83
N GLY A 292 -7.95 8.27 -1.45
CA GLY A 292 -8.48 8.58 -2.79
C GLY A 292 -9.34 9.83 -2.83
N GLY A 293 -8.96 10.80 -3.68
CA GLY A 293 -9.66 12.07 -3.84
C GLY A 293 -9.49 13.07 -2.70
N VAL A 294 -8.62 12.80 -1.74
CA VAL A 294 -8.29 13.70 -0.64
C VAL A 294 -7.51 14.90 -1.17
N ARG A 295 -8.00 16.11 -0.93
CA ARG A 295 -7.39 17.34 -1.43
C ARG A 295 -7.18 18.40 -0.35
N GLY A 296 -8.08 18.54 0.60
CA GLY A 296 -8.04 19.58 1.61
C GLY A 296 -9.07 19.36 2.72
N PRO A 297 -9.26 20.35 3.60
CA PRO A 297 -10.08 20.23 4.81
C PRO A 297 -11.50 19.72 4.56
N GLU A 298 -12.18 20.18 3.52
CA GLU A 298 -13.55 19.78 3.20
C GLU A 298 -13.66 18.29 2.89
N SER A 299 -12.77 17.77 2.01
CA SER A 299 -12.77 16.35 1.66
C SER A 299 -12.40 15.46 2.85
N ILE A 300 -11.53 15.93 3.73
CA ILE A 300 -11.12 15.25 4.95
C ILE A 300 -12.27 15.18 5.94
N GLN A 301 -12.94 16.32 6.21
CA GLN A 301 -14.05 16.35 7.15
C GLN A 301 -15.20 15.47 6.68
N LYS A 302 -15.51 15.46 5.39
CA LYS A 302 -16.52 14.57 4.81
C LYS A 302 -16.23 13.09 5.07
N ILE A 303 -14.95 12.68 5.01
CA ILE A 303 -14.54 11.30 5.31
C ILE A 303 -14.72 10.99 6.81
N LEU A 304 -14.30 11.90 7.68
CA LEU A 304 -14.43 11.72 9.13
C LEU A 304 -15.89 11.71 9.58
N ASP A 305 -16.75 12.56 8.99
CA ASP A 305 -18.20 12.63 9.28
C ASP A 305 -18.93 11.34 8.86
N ALA A 306 -18.40 10.61 7.88
CA ALA A 306 -18.91 9.29 7.49
C ALA A 306 -18.48 8.16 8.45
N GLY A 307 -17.80 8.47 9.56
CA GLY A 307 -17.37 7.51 10.57
C GLY A 307 -16.08 6.76 10.22
N ILE A 308 -15.32 7.25 9.25
CA ILE A 308 -13.99 6.71 8.92
C ILE A 308 -12.97 7.32 9.88
N ASP A 309 -12.12 6.49 10.47
CA ASP A 309 -11.25 6.88 11.58
C ASP A 309 -10.03 7.68 11.14
N PHE A 310 -9.46 7.37 9.97
CA PHE A 310 -8.26 7.99 9.44
C PHE A 310 -8.41 8.32 7.96
N VAL A 311 -7.71 9.36 7.56
CA VAL A 311 -7.62 9.80 6.16
C VAL A 311 -6.20 9.58 5.66
N SER A 312 -6.05 8.96 4.50
CA SER A 312 -4.73 8.82 3.89
C SER A 312 -4.65 9.50 2.52
N ALA A 313 -3.45 9.97 2.20
CA ALA A 313 -3.17 10.64 0.94
C ALA A 313 -1.85 10.15 0.34
N SER A 314 -1.76 10.13 -0.99
CA SER A 314 -0.57 9.76 -1.75
C SER A 314 -0.03 10.96 -2.54
N ARG A 315 -0.72 11.37 -3.61
CA ARG A 315 -0.29 12.46 -4.49
C ARG A 315 -0.14 13.84 -3.82
N PRO A 316 -0.94 14.23 -2.82
CA PRO A 316 -0.67 15.41 -2.03
C PRO A 316 0.74 15.42 -1.45
N PHE A 317 1.21 14.32 -0.84
CA PHE A 317 2.55 14.19 -0.29
C PHE A 317 3.67 14.12 -1.33
N ILE A 318 3.37 13.69 -2.57
CA ILE A 318 4.32 13.80 -3.68
C ILE A 318 4.51 15.27 -4.07
N CYS A 319 3.45 16.05 -3.99
CA CYS A 319 3.45 17.47 -4.34
C CYS A 319 4.01 18.33 -3.20
N GLN A 320 3.69 18.00 -1.97
CA GLN A 320 3.99 18.78 -0.76
C GLN A 320 4.28 17.79 0.38
N PRO A 321 5.57 17.48 0.65
CA PRO A 321 5.92 16.59 1.78
C PRO A 321 5.38 17.12 3.12
N ASP A 322 5.23 18.42 3.27
CA ASP A 322 4.67 19.11 4.43
C ASP A 322 3.15 19.35 4.35
N PHE A 323 2.43 18.50 3.63
CA PHE A 323 0.98 18.64 3.38
C PHE A 323 0.15 18.86 4.66
N LEU A 324 0.54 18.28 5.81
CA LEU A 324 -0.15 18.54 7.08
C LEU A 324 -0.14 20.01 7.46
N LYS A 325 0.99 20.74 7.25
CA LYS A 325 1.09 22.17 7.57
C LYS A 325 0.14 23.02 6.72
N HIS A 326 -0.05 22.66 5.46
CA HIS A 326 -1.04 23.31 4.60
C HIS A 326 -2.46 23.09 5.12
N LEU A 327 -2.76 21.87 5.57
CA LEU A 327 -4.06 21.56 6.19
C LEU A 327 -4.28 22.34 7.51
N GLU A 328 -3.25 22.53 8.32
CA GLU A 328 -3.29 23.36 9.53
C GLU A 328 -3.58 24.83 9.20
N ALA A 329 -3.09 25.30 8.06
CA ALA A 329 -3.38 26.65 7.53
C ALA A 329 -4.77 26.73 6.85
N GLY A 330 -5.54 25.65 6.78
CA GLY A 330 -6.83 25.59 6.11
C GLY A 330 -6.74 25.53 4.59
N GLU A 331 -5.59 25.16 4.03
CA GLU A 331 -5.31 25.17 2.60
C GLU A 331 -5.56 23.81 1.96
N ASP A 332 -5.99 23.82 0.71
CA ASP A 332 -6.03 22.64 -0.13
C ASP A 332 -4.61 22.27 -0.64
N SER A 333 -4.41 20.99 -0.93
CA SER A 333 -3.19 20.55 -1.61
C SER A 333 -3.01 21.22 -2.96
N ALA A 334 -1.80 21.67 -3.24
CA ALA A 334 -1.39 22.16 -4.56
C ALA A 334 -1.42 21.08 -5.66
N CYS A 335 -1.59 19.80 -5.30
CA CYS A 335 -1.72 18.69 -6.24
C CYS A 335 -2.97 18.85 -7.10
N ILE A 336 -2.81 18.98 -8.41
CA ILE A 336 -3.91 19.15 -9.37
C ILE A 336 -4.52 17.84 -9.88
N GLY A 337 -4.08 16.68 -9.38
CA GLY A 337 -4.58 15.37 -9.80
C GLY A 337 -4.20 14.94 -11.22
N CYS A 338 -3.23 15.56 -11.85
CA CYS A 338 -2.84 15.31 -13.26
C CYS A 338 -2.22 13.93 -13.52
N THR A 339 -1.85 13.19 -12.50
CA THR A 339 -1.22 11.83 -12.55
C THR A 339 0.14 11.74 -13.28
N LYS A 340 0.73 12.86 -13.71
CA LYS A 340 2.03 12.87 -14.40
C LYS A 340 3.18 12.35 -13.52
N CYS A 341 3.04 12.43 -12.20
CA CYS A 341 4.00 11.81 -11.27
C CYS A 341 4.14 10.30 -11.47
N LEU A 342 3.11 9.60 -11.97
CA LEU A 342 3.21 8.18 -12.31
C LEU A 342 4.13 7.95 -13.52
N GLY A 343 4.00 8.77 -14.58
CA GLY A 343 4.91 8.71 -15.75
C GLY A 343 6.34 9.14 -15.39
N ASN A 344 6.50 10.10 -14.49
CA ASN A 344 7.80 10.61 -14.06
C ASN A 344 8.59 9.63 -13.17
N ILE A 345 7.98 8.54 -12.70
CA ILE A 345 8.70 7.46 -12.00
C ILE A 345 9.82 6.89 -12.89
N TRP A 346 9.62 6.88 -14.21
CA TRP A 346 10.55 6.35 -15.21
C TRP A 346 11.46 7.41 -15.84
N ALA A 347 11.30 8.68 -15.48
CA ALA A 347 12.11 9.75 -16.05
C ALA A 347 13.52 9.72 -15.47
N LYS A 348 14.55 9.73 -16.34
CA LYS A 348 15.98 9.79 -15.98
C LYS A 348 16.31 10.96 -15.05
N GLU A 349 15.51 12.00 -15.07
CA GLU A 349 15.68 13.23 -14.29
C GLU A 349 15.09 13.16 -12.87
N GLY A 350 14.51 12.01 -12.48
CA GLY A 350 13.96 11.80 -11.14
C GLY A 350 12.81 12.71 -10.70
N ARG A 351 12.22 13.50 -11.59
CA ARG A 351 11.10 14.41 -11.27
C ARG A 351 9.86 13.61 -10.92
N ARG A 352 9.36 13.76 -9.70
CA ARG A 352 8.10 13.14 -9.27
C ARG A 352 6.90 14.03 -9.53
N CYS A 353 6.92 15.26 -9.09
CA CYS A 353 5.84 16.21 -9.35
C CYS A 353 6.28 17.24 -10.38
N VAL A 354 5.44 17.48 -11.40
CA VAL A 354 5.70 18.51 -12.43
C VAL A 354 5.76 19.94 -11.90
N LYS A 355 5.39 20.13 -10.62
CA LYS A 355 5.43 21.44 -9.96
C LYS A 355 6.72 21.71 -9.20
N HIS A 356 7.56 20.69 -9.00
CA HIS A 356 8.79 20.80 -8.23
C HIS A 356 9.99 20.39 -9.06
N GLU A 357 11.06 21.14 -8.96
CA GLU A 357 12.38 20.77 -9.44
C GLU A 357 13.05 19.88 -8.39
N ILE A 358 13.89 18.97 -8.85
CA ILE A 358 14.75 18.20 -7.95
C ILE A 358 15.80 19.13 -7.41
N PRO A 359 16.09 19.08 -6.11
CA PRO A 359 17.23 19.78 -5.54
C PRO A 359 18.52 19.41 -6.31
N PRO A 360 19.39 20.39 -6.63
CA PRO A 360 20.58 20.17 -7.45
C PRO A 360 21.49 19.04 -6.95
N GLU A 361 21.54 18.82 -5.62
CA GLU A 361 22.32 17.77 -4.97
C GLU A 361 21.87 16.35 -5.33
N PHE A 362 20.63 16.19 -5.84
CA PHE A 362 20.05 14.90 -6.26
C PHE A 362 19.90 14.79 -7.79
N ALA A 363 20.07 15.87 -8.55
CA ALA A 363 19.81 15.91 -9.98
C ALA A 363 20.77 15.05 -10.82
N ASN A 364 21.94 14.69 -10.32
CA ASN A 364 23.03 14.05 -11.08
C ASN A 364 23.31 12.59 -10.72
N LYS A 365 22.45 11.91 -9.94
CA LYS A 365 22.70 10.51 -9.51
C LYS A 365 21.98 9.44 -10.34
N ALA A 366 21.42 9.79 -11.49
CA ALA A 366 20.69 8.85 -12.33
C ALA A 366 21.57 7.96 -13.26
N ASP A 367 22.88 8.09 -13.22
CA ASP A 367 23.82 7.44 -14.15
C ASP A 367 24.76 6.39 -13.50
N ASN A 368 24.43 5.84 -12.33
CA ASN A 368 25.19 4.70 -11.78
C ASN A 368 24.34 3.47 -11.52
#